data_46db4dd886c31eb8b0c11014b640a871
#
_entry.id   46db4dd886c31eb8b0c11014b640a871
#
_cell.length_a   1.000
_cell.length_b   1.000
_cell.length_c   1.000
_cell.angle_alpha   90.00
_cell.angle_beta   90.00
_cell.angle_gamma   90.00
#
_symmetry.space_group_name_H-M   'P 1'
#
loop_
_entity.id
_entity.type
_entity.pdbx_description
1 polymer ?
#
loop_
_entity_poly.entity_id
_entity_poly.type
_entity_poly.pdbx_seq_one_letter_code
_entity_poly.pdbx_strand_id
1 'polypeptide(L)'
;MARLPRLIGRGRALEVLLSADDIRGDLAELYGYVNRSLPDADLDEFVDALATRIASFDKRAIIDTKRLVNAASLPPDVEIGAGWDACIDSFVRPAAQERIKTLIERGFQKPGDVENRLGCYVGQLSSPTR
;
A
#
# COMPACT_ATOMS: atom_id res chain seq x y z
N MET A 1 -8.38 -1.96 -2.16
CA MET A 1 -8.15 -2.96 -3.25
C MET A 1 -8.41 -2.38 -4.64
N ALA A 2 -9.34 -1.45 -4.85
CA ALA A 2 -9.71 -0.95 -6.17
C ALA A 2 -8.59 -0.17 -6.94
N ARG A 3 -7.68 0.50 -6.24
CA ARG A 3 -6.61 1.31 -6.85
C ARG A 3 -5.42 0.49 -7.33
N LEU A 4 -4.99 -0.50 -6.57
CA LEU A 4 -3.75 -1.23 -6.82
C LEU A 4 -3.72 -1.94 -8.18
N PRO A 5 -4.78 -2.68 -8.61
CA PRO A 5 -4.78 -3.32 -9.93
C PRO A 5 -4.67 -2.35 -11.12
N ARG A 6 -5.14 -1.11 -10.94
CA ARG A 6 -4.99 -0.06 -11.95
C ARG A 6 -3.57 0.50 -12.02
N LEU A 7 -2.88 0.47 -10.90
CA LEU A 7 -1.52 0.98 -10.78
C LEU A 7 -0.47 -0.01 -11.29
N ILE A 8 -0.55 -1.27 -10.86
CA ILE A 8 0.52 -2.27 -11.11
C ILE A 8 0.07 -3.48 -11.94
N GLY A 9 -1.17 -3.48 -12.40
CA GLY A 9 -1.77 -4.60 -13.13
C GLY A 9 -2.29 -5.72 -12.23
N ARG A 10 -3.18 -6.56 -12.78
CA ARG A 10 -3.91 -7.59 -12.03
C ARG A 10 -2.99 -8.63 -11.36
N GLY A 11 -1.98 -9.13 -12.09
CA GLY A 11 -1.11 -10.20 -11.58
C GLY A 11 -0.33 -9.76 -10.34
N ARG A 12 0.38 -8.65 -10.43
CA ARG A 12 1.16 -8.06 -9.34
C ARG A 12 0.27 -7.62 -8.17
N ALA A 13 -0.91 -7.09 -8.44
CA ALA A 13 -1.85 -6.72 -7.39
C ALA A 13 -2.33 -7.94 -6.59
N LEU A 14 -2.59 -9.07 -7.24
CA LEU A 14 -2.94 -10.32 -6.56
C LEU A 14 -1.77 -10.87 -5.75
N GLU A 15 -0.56 -10.84 -6.30
CA GLU A 15 0.66 -11.22 -5.59
C GLU A 15 0.82 -10.42 -4.30
N VAL A 16 0.81 -9.10 -4.36
CA VAL A 16 0.96 -8.22 -3.18
C VAL A 16 -0.17 -8.41 -2.16
N LEU A 17 -1.43 -8.48 -2.63
CA LEU A 17 -2.59 -8.54 -1.72
C LEU A 17 -2.82 -9.92 -1.10
N LEU A 18 -2.46 -11.00 -1.79
CA LEU A 18 -2.71 -12.36 -1.30
C LEU A 18 -1.52 -12.95 -0.55
N SER A 19 -0.28 -12.57 -0.91
CA SER A 19 0.89 -12.99 -0.13
C SER A 19 0.92 -12.33 1.24
N ALA A 20 0.42 -11.10 1.34
CA ALA A 20 0.56 -10.25 2.54
C ALA A 20 2.02 -10.14 3.02
N ASP A 21 2.97 -10.29 2.10
CA ASP A 21 4.39 -10.21 2.38
C ASP A 21 4.89 -8.76 2.30
N ASP A 22 6.04 -8.50 2.94
CA ASP A 22 6.70 -7.21 2.86
C ASP A 22 7.28 -7.02 1.45
N ILE A 23 7.01 -5.87 0.84
CA ILE A 23 7.56 -5.50 -0.46
C ILE A 23 8.69 -4.48 -0.28
N ARG A 24 9.88 -4.82 -0.76
CA ARG A 24 11.03 -3.92 -0.72
C ARG A 24 10.85 -2.75 -1.70
N GLY A 25 11.48 -1.61 -1.37
CA GLY A 25 11.38 -0.39 -2.17
C GLY A 25 11.79 -0.57 -3.63
N ASP A 26 12.89 -1.29 -3.90
CA ASP A 26 13.37 -1.60 -5.24
C ASP A 26 12.35 -2.40 -6.07
N LEU A 27 11.72 -3.40 -5.47
CA LEU A 27 10.66 -4.18 -6.11
C LEU A 27 9.38 -3.36 -6.29
N ALA A 28 9.05 -2.53 -5.30
CA ALA A 28 7.89 -1.63 -5.38
C ALA A 28 8.02 -0.61 -6.53
N GLU A 29 9.24 -0.07 -6.76
CA GLU A 29 9.52 0.78 -7.93
C GLU A 29 9.41 -0.01 -9.24
N LEU A 30 10.00 -1.20 -9.32
CA LEU A 30 9.91 -2.08 -10.50
C LEU A 30 8.46 -2.42 -10.86
N TYR A 31 7.60 -2.59 -9.85
CA TYR A 31 6.17 -2.87 -10.06
C TYR A 31 5.36 -1.62 -10.42
N GLY A 32 5.90 -0.43 -10.20
CA GLY A 32 5.17 0.83 -10.35
C GLY A 32 4.23 1.13 -9.18
N TYR A 33 4.46 0.49 -8.02
CA TYR A 33 3.72 0.75 -6.79
C TYR A 33 4.14 2.07 -6.14
N VAL A 34 5.44 2.40 -6.22
CA VAL A 34 6.01 3.70 -5.86
C VAL A 34 6.73 4.32 -7.06
N ASN A 35 6.90 5.63 -7.05
CA ASN A 35 7.55 6.35 -8.14
C ASN A 35 9.05 6.10 -8.19
N ARG A 36 9.69 6.06 -7.01
CA ARG A 36 11.13 5.88 -6.82
C ARG A 36 11.40 5.17 -5.51
N SER A 37 12.47 4.38 -5.50
CA SER A 37 13.12 3.86 -4.32
C SER A 37 14.53 4.46 -4.26
N LEU A 38 14.81 5.19 -3.20
CA LEU A 38 16.04 5.95 -3.04
C LEU A 38 16.69 5.56 -1.71
N PRO A 39 18.03 5.68 -1.58
CA PRO A 39 18.67 5.65 -0.27
C PRO A 39 18.07 6.71 0.65
N ASP A 40 17.91 6.41 1.94
CA ASP A 40 17.31 7.33 2.91
C ASP A 40 17.98 8.70 2.94
N ALA A 41 19.31 8.74 2.74
CA ALA A 41 20.07 9.98 2.72
C ALA A 41 19.73 10.91 1.53
N ASP A 42 19.21 10.36 0.43
CA ASP A 42 18.93 11.09 -0.80
C ASP A 42 17.44 11.47 -0.93
N LEU A 43 16.58 10.92 -0.07
CA LEU A 43 15.13 11.02 -0.20
C LEU A 43 14.63 12.46 -0.05
N ASP A 44 15.06 13.16 0.99
CA ASP A 44 14.60 14.51 1.29
C ASP A 44 15.02 15.50 0.20
N GLU A 45 16.26 15.44 -0.26
CA GLU A 45 16.75 16.30 -1.35
C GLU A 45 15.96 16.06 -2.65
N PHE A 46 15.71 14.81 -2.99
CA PHE A 46 14.92 14.46 -4.18
C PHE A 46 13.49 14.99 -4.08
N VAL A 47 12.83 14.81 -2.93
CA VAL A 47 11.44 15.24 -2.70
C VAL A 47 11.34 16.77 -2.76
N ASP A 48 12.25 17.49 -2.11
CA ASP A 48 12.29 18.94 -2.10
C ASP A 48 12.54 19.52 -3.49
N ALA A 49 13.48 18.94 -4.25
CA ALA A 49 13.74 19.35 -5.62
C ALA A 49 12.52 19.14 -6.54
N LEU A 50 11.85 17.99 -6.43
CA LEU A 50 10.64 17.70 -7.19
C LEU A 50 9.48 18.63 -6.81
N ALA A 51 9.25 18.85 -5.52
CA ALA A 51 8.20 19.74 -5.02
C ALA A 51 8.43 21.18 -5.47
N THR A 52 9.67 21.68 -5.36
CA THR A 52 10.05 23.02 -5.80
C THR A 52 9.85 23.18 -7.32
N ARG A 53 10.26 22.18 -8.10
CA ARG A 53 10.03 22.18 -9.54
C ARG A 53 8.54 22.25 -9.89
N ILE A 54 7.69 21.44 -9.25
CA ILE A 54 6.24 21.46 -9.46
C ILE A 54 5.65 22.82 -9.06
N ALA A 55 6.07 23.37 -7.92
CA ALA A 55 5.59 24.66 -7.42
C ALA A 55 5.97 25.84 -8.34
N SER A 56 6.97 25.70 -9.20
CA SER A 56 7.37 26.74 -10.16
C SER A 56 6.46 26.84 -11.38
N PHE A 57 5.58 25.89 -11.61
CA PHE A 57 4.65 25.89 -12.74
C PHE A 57 3.34 26.62 -12.44
N ASP A 58 2.61 26.95 -13.51
CA ASP A 58 1.28 27.59 -13.38
C ASP A 58 0.31 26.71 -12.58
N LYS A 59 -0.32 27.31 -11.56
CA LYS A 59 -1.22 26.61 -10.66
C LYS A 59 -2.41 25.99 -11.38
N ARG A 60 -2.94 26.65 -12.42
CA ARG A 60 -4.07 26.13 -13.18
C ARG A 60 -3.69 24.90 -13.98
N ALA A 61 -2.50 24.92 -14.61
CA ALA A 61 -1.97 23.76 -15.32
C ALA A 61 -1.79 22.56 -14.40
N ILE A 62 -1.28 22.76 -13.16
CA ILE A 62 -1.14 21.69 -12.16
C ILE A 62 -2.52 21.11 -11.79
N ILE A 63 -3.52 21.96 -11.52
CA ILE A 63 -4.88 21.53 -11.17
C ILE A 63 -5.50 20.72 -12.31
N ASP A 64 -5.43 21.22 -13.54
CA ASP A 64 -6.03 20.54 -14.69
C ASP A 64 -5.33 19.21 -15.00
N THR A 65 -4.01 19.15 -14.90
CA THR A 65 -3.25 17.90 -15.03
C THR A 65 -3.68 16.87 -13.99
N LYS A 66 -3.73 17.24 -12.70
CA LYS A 66 -4.17 16.33 -11.63
C LYS A 66 -5.59 15.85 -11.85
N ARG A 67 -6.50 16.73 -12.23
CA ARG A 67 -7.91 16.39 -12.51
C ARG A 67 -8.03 15.38 -13.64
N LEU A 68 -7.30 15.58 -14.75
CA LEU A 68 -7.35 14.67 -15.90
C LEU A 68 -6.72 13.32 -15.61
N VAL A 69 -5.56 13.29 -14.93
CA VAL A 69 -4.91 12.05 -14.51
C VAL A 69 -5.79 11.27 -13.54
N ASN A 70 -6.39 11.94 -12.55
CA ASN A 70 -7.30 11.30 -11.61
C ASN A 70 -8.53 10.71 -12.32
N ALA A 71 -9.14 11.46 -13.25
CA ALA A 71 -10.28 10.97 -14.00
C ALA A 71 -9.96 9.72 -14.85
N ALA A 72 -8.73 9.63 -15.37
CA ALA A 72 -8.29 8.49 -16.18
C ALA A 72 -7.86 7.26 -15.36
N SER A 73 -7.40 7.44 -14.10
CA SER A 73 -6.71 6.40 -13.35
C SER A 73 -7.39 5.98 -12.04
N LEU A 74 -8.17 6.85 -11.42
CA LEU A 74 -8.84 6.51 -10.16
C LEU A 74 -10.11 5.69 -10.39
N PRO A 75 -10.37 4.68 -9.53
CA PRO A 75 -11.64 3.97 -9.55
C PRO A 75 -12.78 4.89 -9.10
N PRO A 76 -14.02 4.67 -9.58
CA PRO A 76 -15.18 5.36 -9.05
C PRO A 76 -15.44 5.01 -7.58
N ASP A 77 -16.09 5.91 -6.85
CA ASP A 77 -16.32 5.78 -5.39
C ASP A 77 -17.06 4.49 -5.02
N VAL A 78 -17.96 4.01 -5.86
CA VAL A 78 -18.67 2.74 -5.65
C VAL A 78 -17.73 1.54 -5.55
N GLU A 79 -16.66 1.51 -6.34
CA GLU A 79 -15.66 0.43 -6.26
C GLU A 79 -14.77 0.56 -5.02
N ILE A 80 -14.49 1.80 -4.59
CA ILE A 80 -13.76 2.06 -3.34
C ILE A 80 -14.59 1.61 -2.16
N GLY A 81 -15.88 1.97 -2.13
CA GLY A 81 -16.85 1.55 -1.09
C GLY A 81 -16.94 0.04 -0.97
N ALA A 82 -17.16 -0.67 -2.08
CA ALA A 82 -17.21 -2.13 -2.09
C ALA A 82 -15.92 -2.79 -1.56
N GLY A 83 -14.76 -2.22 -1.92
CA GLY A 83 -13.46 -2.67 -1.40
C GLY A 83 -13.28 -2.41 0.10
N TRP A 84 -13.82 -1.31 0.61
CA TRP A 84 -13.84 -0.98 2.03
C TRP A 84 -14.74 -1.95 2.82
N ASP A 85 -15.97 -2.16 2.37
CA ASP A 85 -16.92 -3.05 3.02
C ASP A 85 -16.36 -4.47 3.12
N ALA A 86 -15.79 -5.00 2.03
CA ALA A 86 -15.13 -6.30 2.04
C ALA A 86 -13.93 -6.37 3.01
N CYS A 87 -13.19 -5.27 3.18
CA CYS A 87 -12.11 -5.18 4.14
C CYS A 87 -12.65 -5.26 5.58
N ILE A 88 -13.63 -4.45 5.92
CA ILE A 88 -14.27 -4.47 7.26
C ILE A 88 -14.86 -5.84 7.57
N ASP A 89 -15.60 -6.43 6.62
CA ASP A 89 -16.16 -7.77 6.78
C ASP A 89 -15.08 -8.85 7.03
N SER A 90 -13.91 -8.68 6.44
CA SER A 90 -12.80 -9.61 6.68
C SER A 90 -12.20 -9.48 8.07
N PHE A 91 -12.15 -8.27 8.64
CA PHE A 91 -11.59 -8.02 9.98
C PHE A 91 -12.45 -8.64 11.10
N VAL A 92 -13.77 -8.72 10.93
CA VAL A 92 -14.66 -9.27 11.97
C VAL A 92 -14.70 -10.80 11.97
N ARG A 93 -14.09 -11.47 11.00
CA ARG A 93 -14.05 -12.94 10.94
C ARG A 93 -13.23 -13.50 12.10
N PRO A 94 -13.69 -14.60 12.75
CA PRO A 94 -12.99 -15.19 13.90
C PRO A 94 -11.50 -15.48 13.61
N ALA A 95 -11.19 -16.06 12.45
CA ALA A 95 -9.81 -16.36 12.05
C ALA A 95 -8.94 -15.11 11.91
N ALA A 96 -9.49 -13.97 11.47
CA ALA A 96 -8.76 -12.71 11.41
C ALA A 96 -8.53 -12.15 12.81
N GLN A 97 -9.54 -12.20 13.68
CA GLN A 97 -9.43 -11.74 15.06
C GLN A 97 -8.36 -12.51 15.86
N GLU A 98 -8.31 -13.83 15.72
CA GLU A 98 -7.26 -14.66 16.35
C GLU A 98 -5.86 -14.29 15.85
N ARG A 99 -5.69 -14.06 14.54
CA ARG A 99 -4.42 -13.65 13.98
C ARG A 99 -3.99 -12.27 14.48
N ILE A 100 -4.90 -11.30 14.50
CA ILE A 100 -4.64 -9.95 15.00
C ILE A 100 -4.23 -10.00 16.47
N LYS A 101 -4.96 -10.76 17.32
CA LYS A 101 -4.62 -10.95 18.72
C LYS A 101 -3.21 -11.51 18.89
N THR A 102 -2.88 -12.56 18.16
CA THR A 102 -1.54 -13.18 18.20
C THR A 102 -0.44 -12.19 17.76
N LEU A 103 -0.70 -11.37 16.73
CA LEU A 103 0.27 -10.36 16.29
C LEU A 103 0.47 -9.27 17.35
N ILE A 104 -0.60 -8.81 18.01
CA ILE A 104 -0.54 -7.82 19.10
C ILE A 104 0.27 -8.38 20.28
N GLU A 105 0.04 -9.62 20.67
CA GLU A 105 0.79 -10.29 21.73
C GLU A 105 2.29 -10.41 21.39
N ARG A 106 2.64 -10.54 20.10
CA ARG A 106 4.02 -10.58 19.62
C ARG A 106 4.67 -9.20 19.47
N GLY A 107 3.92 -8.11 19.62
CA GLY A 107 4.44 -6.74 19.56
C GLY A 107 4.00 -5.93 18.35
N PHE A 108 3.01 -6.37 17.57
CA PHE A 108 2.39 -5.56 16.52
C PHE A 108 1.89 -4.23 17.08
N GLN A 109 2.01 -3.14 16.32
CA GLN A 109 1.75 -1.76 16.71
C GLN A 109 2.68 -1.20 17.80
N LYS A 110 3.85 -1.84 18.01
CA LYS A 110 4.91 -1.31 18.86
C LYS A 110 6.20 -1.23 18.05
N PRO A 111 7.06 -0.21 18.27
CA PRO A 111 8.35 -0.16 17.60
C PRO A 111 9.15 -1.46 17.87
N GLY A 112 9.55 -2.16 16.81
CA GLY A 112 10.28 -3.42 16.96
C GLY A 112 10.28 -4.29 15.72
N ASP A 113 10.81 -5.51 15.84
CA ASP A 113 11.02 -6.43 14.72
C ASP A 113 9.68 -6.86 14.05
N VAL A 114 8.63 -7.06 14.86
CA VAL A 114 7.30 -7.46 14.34
C VAL A 114 6.74 -6.39 13.41
N GLU A 115 6.87 -5.10 13.77
CA GLU A 115 6.40 -3.98 12.97
C GLU A 115 7.23 -3.82 11.69
N ASN A 116 8.55 -3.98 11.80
CA ASN A 116 9.48 -3.83 10.67
C ASN A 116 9.44 -5.00 9.68
N ARG A 117 8.90 -6.17 10.07
CA ARG A 117 8.87 -7.40 9.28
C ARG A 117 7.51 -8.08 9.35
N LEU A 118 6.45 -7.29 9.27
CA LEU A 118 5.08 -7.75 9.50
C LEU A 118 4.69 -8.91 8.57
N GLY A 119 5.05 -8.84 7.29
CA GLY A 119 4.78 -9.89 6.31
C GLY A 119 5.35 -11.25 6.74
N CYS A 120 6.58 -11.27 7.22
CA CYS A 120 7.22 -12.48 7.76
C CYS A 120 6.41 -13.09 8.92
N TYR A 121 5.97 -12.25 9.87
CA TYR A 121 5.18 -12.71 11.02
C TYR A 121 3.78 -13.17 10.63
N VAL A 122 3.12 -12.49 9.68
CA VAL A 122 1.81 -12.90 9.14
C VAL A 122 1.92 -14.26 8.46
N GLY A 123 2.99 -14.50 7.68
CA GLY A 123 3.24 -15.78 7.01
C GLY A 123 3.49 -16.97 7.98
N GLN A 124 3.97 -16.69 9.19
CA GLN A 124 4.21 -17.72 10.22
C GLN A 124 2.96 -18.10 11.02
N LEU A 125 1.86 -17.37 10.88
CA LEU A 125 0.62 -17.70 11.57
C LEU A 125 -0.07 -18.87 10.86
N SER A 126 -0.01 -20.04 11.45
CA SER A 126 -0.71 -21.24 10.96
C SER A 126 -2.18 -20.95 10.80
N SER A 127 -2.77 -21.42 9.69
CA SER A 127 -4.23 -21.49 9.60
C SER A 127 -4.74 -22.37 10.75
N PRO A 128 -5.87 -22.04 11.41
CA PRO A 128 -6.46 -22.96 12.37
C PRO A 128 -6.67 -24.30 11.67
N THR A 129 -6.23 -25.37 12.32
CA THR A 129 -6.40 -26.74 11.86
C THR A 129 -7.90 -26.96 11.61
N ARG A 130 -8.25 -27.41 10.42
CA ARG A 130 -9.64 -27.74 10.05
C ARG A 130 -10.19 -28.85 10.90
#